data_4a3218e41168e9aa510225ca4480aeaf
#
_entry.id   4a3218e41168e9aa510225ca4480aeaf
#
_cell.length_a   1.000
_cell.length_b   1.000
_cell.length_c   1.000
_cell.angle_alpha   90.00
_cell.angle_beta   90.00
_cell.angle_gamma   90.00
#
_symmetry.space_group_name_H-M   'P 1'
#
loop_
_entity.id
_entity.type
_entity.pdbx_description
1 polymer ?
#
loop_
_entity_poly.entity_id
_entity_poly.type
_entity_poly.pdbx_seq_one_letter_code
_entity_poly.pdbx_strand_id
1 'polypeptide(L)'
;MKKVMLFWCCLLASVNGWAAPQFKLLVLAAPNKYHYEYIPVARESFETLGKLHAFEFTWANQTHFLEGDLKQYAAVVLLNTSGEEFNEKQRSKFEEYVRGGGNVVVVHRAIIIPPNTWPWYEKLVGRSFKIHPMLQTAVVHVVDNKFPAAFGLPARWIWSDEWYEFTNPHNTPIVPVLNVDESSYDPTKIWPGQVATGMGKDHPVSWYHRVDQGRVFVTALGHDVNMYRDPQYLSHLLGGVYWAATGKGQLKQGERDLSQ
;
A
#
# COMPACT_ATOMS: atom_id res chain seq x y z
N MET A 1 -56.22 -39.91 31.68
CA MET A 1 -55.09 -39.78 30.75
C MET A 1 -54.78 -38.27 30.59
N LYS A 2 -53.72 -37.77 31.28
CA LYS A 2 -53.31 -36.37 31.22
C LYS A 2 -52.22 -36.25 30.12
N LYS A 3 -52.51 -35.48 29.07
CA LYS A 3 -51.52 -35.16 28.03
C LYS A 3 -50.56 -34.06 28.54
N VAL A 4 -49.29 -34.40 28.69
CA VAL A 4 -48.21 -33.41 28.95
C VAL A 4 -47.79 -32.87 27.61
N MET A 5 -47.97 -31.57 27.41
CA MET A 5 -47.53 -30.81 26.24
C MET A 5 -46.15 -30.25 26.55
N LEU A 6 -45.09 -30.84 25.95
CA LEU A 6 -43.73 -30.30 26.01
C LEU A 6 -43.64 -29.08 25.11
N PHE A 7 -43.44 -27.89 25.72
CA PHE A 7 -43.05 -26.69 25.01
C PHE A 7 -41.56 -26.72 24.72
N TRP A 8 -41.18 -26.86 23.46
CA TRP A 8 -39.81 -26.69 23.00
C TRP A 8 -39.54 -25.20 22.84
N CYS A 9 -38.84 -24.60 23.82
CA CYS A 9 -38.28 -23.24 23.68
C CYS A 9 -37.07 -23.31 22.75
N CYS A 10 -37.25 -22.97 21.47
CA CYS A 10 -36.11 -22.65 20.60
C CYS A 10 -35.44 -21.34 21.10
N LEU A 11 -34.34 -21.47 21.81
CA LEU A 11 -33.40 -20.36 22.03
C LEU A 11 -32.80 -20.00 20.68
N LEU A 12 -33.34 -18.93 20.06
CA LEU A 12 -32.67 -18.21 18.99
C LEU A 12 -31.47 -17.49 19.61
N ALA A 13 -30.30 -18.14 19.61
CA ALA A 13 -29.06 -17.45 19.84
C ALA A 13 -28.89 -16.45 18.69
N SER A 14 -29.08 -15.16 18.96
CA SER A 14 -28.68 -14.07 18.04
C SER A 14 -27.15 -14.15 17.89
N VAL A 15 -26.70 -14.85 16.87
CA VAL A 15 -25.32 -14.79 16.42
C VAL A 15 -25.17 -13.36 15.89
N ASN A 16 -24.47 -12.50 16.64
CA ASN A 16 -23.97 -11.24 16.12
C ASN A 16 -22.98 -11.60 15.00
N GLY A 17 -23.50 -11.69 13.79
CA GLY A 17 -22.79 -12.17 12.63
C GLY A 17 -21.85 -11.09 12.06
N TRP A 18 -20.75 -10.82 12.75
CA TRP A 18 -19.60 -10.25 12.06
C TRP A 18 -19.04 -11.34 11.16
N ALA A 19 -18.91 -11.04 9.87
CA ALA A 19 -18.28 -11.96 8.94
C ALA A 19 -16.87 -12.30 9.44
N ALA A 20 -16.47 -13.56 9.32
CA ALA A 20 -15.09 -13.93 9.62
C ALA A 20 -14.14 -13.08 8.74
N PRO A 21 -12.99 -12.65 9.28
CA PRO A 21 -12.06 -11.81 8.54
C PRO A 21 -11.57 -12.53 7.28
N GLN A 22 -11.57 -11.81 6.15
CA GLN A 22 -11.17 -12.37 4.85
C GLN A 22 -9.66 -12.62 4.80
N PHE A 23 -8.88 -11.79 5.48
CA PHE A 23 -7.42 -11.88 5.58
C PHE A 23 -6.91 -11.09 6.78
N LYS A 24 -5.64 -11.31 7.13
CA LYS A 24 -4.94 -10.59 8.19
C LYS A 24 -3.69 -9.91 7.63
N LEU A 25 -3.42 -8.68 8.07
CA LEU A 25 -2.28 -7.87 7.68
C LEU A 25 -1.31 -7.65 8.85
N LEU A 26 -0.02 -7.49 8.55
CA LEU A 26 0.90 -6.76 9.40
C LEU A 26 1.07 -5.35 8.83
N VAL A 27 0.69 -4.32 9.58
CA VAL A 27 0.91 -2.91 9.19
C VAL A 27 2.08 -2.39 10.02
N LEU A 28 3.21 -2.19 9.36
CA LEU A 28 4.43 -1.68 9.97
C LEU A 28 4.52 -0.18 9.72
N ALA A 29 4.36 0.61 10.78
CA ALA A 29 4.33 2.07 10.80
C ALA A 29 5.30 2.59 11.87
N ALA A 30 6.60 2.36 11.68
CA ALA A 30 7.62 2.84 12.59
C ALA A 30 7.80 4.37 12.43
N PRO A 31 7.78 5.13 13.53
CA PRO A 31 8.01 6.58 13.46
C PRO A 31 9.43 6.88 13.02
N ASN A 32 9.59 7.88 12.17
CA ASN A 32 10.88 8.38 11.73
C ASN A 32 10.89 9.90 11.72
N LYS A 33 12.04 10.52 11.43
CA LYS A 33 12.25 11.97 11.54
C LYS A 33 11.23 12.81 10.76
N TYR A 34 10.77 12.30 9.61
CA TYR A 34 9.93 13.06 8.68
C TYR A 34 8.47 12.60 8.65
N HIS A 35 8.20 11.35 9.11
CA HIS A 35 6.89 10.72 8.98
C HIS A 35 6.52 10.03 10.30
N TYR A 36 5.85 10.76 11.19
CA TYR A 36 5.31 10.25 12.45
C TYR A 36 3.90 10.78 12.75
N GLU A 37 3.57 11.98 12.26
CA GLU A 37 2.28 12.63 12.55
C GLU A 37 1.09 11.88 11.93
N TYR A 38 1.30 11.19 10.81
CA TYR A 38 0.28 10.39 10.14
C TYR A 38 -0.13 9.15 10.94
N ILE A 39 0.72 8.63 11.83
CA ILE A 39 0.56 7.31 12.47
C ILE A 39 -0.80 7.14 13.17
N PRO A 40 -1.25 8.05 14.07
CA PRO A 40 -2.54 7.89 14.73
C PRO A 40 -3.72 7.92 13.76
N VAL A 41 -3.68 8.79 12.76
CA VAL A 41 -4.74 8.95 11.77
C VAL A 41 -4.81 7.75 10.84
N ALA A 42 -3.68 7.28 10.34
CA ALA A 42 -3.62 6.09 9.50
C ALA A 42 -4.11 4.84 10.25
N ARG A 43 -3.75 4.70 11.53
CA ARG A 43 -4.24 3.59 12.36
C ARG A 43 -5.76 3.60 12.49
N GLU A 44 -6.35 4.75 12.80
CA GLU A 44 -7.80 4.93 12.89
C GLU A 44 -8.49 4.58 11.56
N SER A 45 -7.88 4.98 10.43
CA SER A 45 -8.38 4.65 9.10
C SER A 45 -8.30 3.15 8.81
N PHE A 46 -7.22 2.46 9.18
CA PHE A 46 -7.13 1.00 9.07
C PHE A 46 -8.14 0.28 9.96
N GLU A 47 -8.42 0.79 11.18
CA GLU A 47 -9.47 0.26 12.06
C GLU A 47 -10.85 0.38 11.42
N THR A 48 -11.14 1.52 10.77
CA THR A 48 -12.39 1.75 10.05
C THR A 48 -12.50 0.85 8.83
N LEU A 49 -11.46 0.80 7.97
CA LEU A 49 -11.43 -0.06 6.78
C LEU A 49 -11.53 -1.53 7.14
N GLY A 50 -10.86 -1.99 8.21
CA GLY A 50 -10.93 -3.38 8.67
C GLY A 50 -12.33 -3.80 9.05
N LYS A 51 -13.06 -2.93 9.76
CA LYS A 51 -14.47 -3.15 10.14
C LYS A 51 -15.38 -3.17 8.91
N LEU A 52 -15.23 -2.21 7.99
CA LEU A 52 -16.09 -2.08 6.80
C LEU A 52 -15.87 -3.23 5.81
N HIS A 53 -14.63 -3.70 5.69
CA HIS A 53 -14.22 -4.66 4.64
C HIS A 53 -13.79 -6.02 5.18
N ALA A 54 -14.13 -6.33 6.45
CA ALA A 54 -13.92 -7.61 7.10
C ALA A 54 -12.48 -8.15 6.97
N PHE A 55 -11.49 -7.33 7.34
CA PHE A 55 -10.11 -7.79 7.50
C PHE A 55 -9.55 -7.42 8.88
N GLU A 56 -8.59 -8.20 9.36
CA GLU A 56 -7.86 -7.93 10.60
C GLU A 56 -6.45 -7.42 10.28
N PHE A 57 -5.87 -6.70 11.23
CA PHE A 57 -4.48 -6.30 11.14
C PHE A 57 -3.80 -6.25 12.50
N THR A 58 -2.50 -6.52 12.50
CA THR A 58 -1.59 -6.22 13.61
C THR A 58 -0.90 -4.89 13.29
N TRP A 59 -1.07 -3.89 14.16
CA TRP A 59 -0.36 -2.62 14.04
C TRP A 59 0.98 -2.70 14.76
N ALA A 60 2.08 -2.46 14.04
CA ALA A 60 3.42 -2.51 14.56
C ALA A 60 4.11 -1.15 14.37
N ASN A 61 4.63 -0.58 15.44
CA ASN A 61 5.41 0.67 15.43
C ASN A 61 6.92 0.45 15.59
N GLN A 62 7.36 -0.80 15.49
CA GLN A 62 8.77 -1.17 15.58
C GLN A 62 9.06 -2.33 14.62
N THR A 63 10.26 -2.34 14.05
CA THR A 63 10.67 -3.32 13.03
C THR A 63 10.89 -4.74 13.58
N HIS A 64 11.02 -4.91 14.91
CA HIS A 64 11.18 -6.24 15.52
C HIS A 64 10.01 -7.20 15.25
N PHE A 65 8.81 -6.68 14.89
CA PHE A 65 7.69 -7.52 14.47
C PHE A 65 8.00 -8.36 13.22
N LEU A 66 8.97 -7.95 12.39
CA LEU A 66 9.45 -8.74 11.24
C LEU A 66 10.20 -10.01 11.65
N GLU A 67 10.60 -10.15 12.91
CA GLU A 67 11.29 -11.34 13.41
C GLU A 67 10.34 -12.47 13.80
N GLY A 68 9.04 -12.17 13.88
CA GLY A 68 7.99 -13.12 14.20
C GLY A 68 7.62 -14.04 13.04
N ASP A 69 6.53 -14.80 13.22
CA ASP A 69 5.95 -15.61 12.15
C ASP A 69 5.15 -14.72 11.18
N LEU A 70 5.78 -14.36 10.06
CA LEU A 70 5.14 -13.54 9.02
C LEU A 70 4.13 -14.33 8.17
N LYS A 71 4.18 -15.67 8.17
CA LYS A 71 3.30 -16.50 7.34
C LYS A 71 1.83 -16.42 7.75
N GLN A 72 1.55 -15.96 8.99
CA GLN A 72 0.19 -15.71 9.46
C GLN A 72 -0.48 -14.51 8.77
N TYR A 73 0.28 -13.65 8.08
CA TYR A 73 -0.22 -12.46 7.41
C TYR A 73 -0.33 -12.69 5.90
N ALA A 74 -1.47 -12.36 5.34
CA ALA A 74 -1.69 -12.39 3.89
C ALA A 74 -0.86 -11.34 3.14
N ALA A 75 -0.57 -10.21 3.82
CA ALA A 75 0.36 -9.19 3.33
C ALA A 75 0.99 -8.41 4.49
N VAL A 76 2.21 -7.90 4.25
CA VAL A 76 2.90 -6.90 5.08
C VAL A 76 2.76 -5.55 4.40
N VAL A 77 2.22 -4.57 5.12
CA VAL A 77 2.13 -3.18 4.68
C VAL A 77 3.26 -2.39 5.32
N LEU A 78 4.21 -1.94 4.52
CA LEU A 78 5.27 -1.04 4.94
C LEU A 78 4.75 0.39 4.78
N LEU A 79 4.24 0.95 5.87
CA LEU A 79 3.63 2.27 5.89
C LEU A 79 4.67 3.31 6.32
N ASN A 80 5.27 4.01 5.36
CA ASN A 80 6.38 4.96 5.58
C ASN A 80 7.61 4.37 6.32
N THR A 81 7.67 3.06 6.49
CA THR A 81 8.79 2.34 7.13
C THR A 81 9.62 1.67 6.06
N SER A 82 10.83 2.15 5.86
CA SER A 82 11.70 1.66 4.78
C SER A 82 12.62 0.51 5.23
N GLY A 83 13.14 -0.24 4.25
CA GLY A 83 14.13 -1.28 4.49
C GLY A 83 15.45 -0.78 5.09
N GLU A 84 15.69 0.52 5.11
CA GLU A 84 16.81 1.17 5.79
C GLU A 84 16.77 0.93 7.32
N GLU A 85 15.58 0.82 7.88
CA GLU A 85 15.34 0.65 9.31
C GLU A 85 15.46 -0.81 9.76
N PHE A 86 15.65 -1.76 8.81
CA PHE A 86 15.72 -3.20 9.12
C PHE A 86 17.16 -3.63 9.38
N ASN A 87 17.36 -4.31 10.52
CA ASN A 87 18.63 -5.01 10.77
C ASN A 87 18.75 -6.27 9.88
N GLU A 88 19.94 -6.89 9.85
CA GLU A 88 20.22 -8.04 8.97
C GLU A 88 19.28 -9.23 9.20
N LYS A 89 18.92 -9.51 10.46
CA LYS A 89 17.98 -10.59 10.80
C LYS A 89 16.58 -10.30 10.25
N GLN A 90 16.12 -9.05 10.37
CA GLN A 90 14.83 -8.61 9.85
C GLN A 90 14.81 -8.64 8.32
N ARG A 91 15.88 -8.21 7.67
CA ARG A 91 16.06 -8.31 6.21
C ARG A 91 15.95 -9.75 5.74
N SER A 92 16.70 -10.66 6.37
CA SER A 92 16.68 -12.09 6.06
C SER A 92 15.28 -12.71 6.21
N LYS A 93 14.59 -12.41 7.31
CA LYS A 93 13.23 -12.89 7.58
C LYS A 93 12.20 -12.36 6.58
N PHE A 94 12.32 -11.10 6.22
CA PHE A 94 11.43 -10.45 5.27
C PHE A 94 11.66 -11.00 3.84
N GLU A 95 12.91 -11.23 3.43
CA GLU A 95 13.21 -11.92 2.17
C GLU A 95 12.64 -13.34 2.14
N GLU A 96 12.85 -14.11 3.22
CA GLU A 96 12.30 -15.48 3.34
C GLU A 96 10.77 -15.47 3.18
N TYR A 97 10.09 -14.53 3.81
CA TYR A 97 8.64 -14.36 3.70
C TYR A 97 8.20 -14.13 2.25
N VAL A 98 8.80 -13.17 1.55
CA VAL A 98 8.41 -12.83 0.17
C VAL A 98 8.78 -13.95 -0.81
N ARG A 99 9.97 -14.55 -0.68
CA ARG A 99 10.41 -15.71 -1.48
C ARG A 99 9.47 -16.90 -1.30
N GLY A 100 8.89 -17.06 -0.10
CA GLY A 100 7.89 -18.07 0.22
C GLY A 100 6.46 -17.75 -0.24
N GLY A 101 6.25 -16.65 -0.99
CA GLY A 101 4.93 -16.23 -1.49
C GLY A 101 4.22 -15.17 -0.65
N GLY A 102 4.88 -14.62 0.36
CA GLY A 102 4.39 -13.48 1.13
C GLY A 102 4.25 -12.23 0.28
N ASN A 103 3.24 -11.41 0.56
CA ASN A 103 2.87 -10.26 -0.25
C ASN A 103 3.16 -8.95 0.47
N VAL A 104 3.42 -7.88 -0.29
CA VAL A 104 3.87 -6.61 0.27
C VAL A 104 3.10 -5.44 -0.33
N VAL A 105 2.76 -4.48 0.52
CA VAL A 105 2.31 -3.14 0.13
C VAL A 105 3.36 -2.14 0.62
N VAL A 106 3.86 -1.32 -0.28
CA VAL A 106 4.91 -0.31 -0.01
C VAL A 106 4.29 1.06 -0.18
N VAL A 107 4.35 1.89 0.87
CA VAL A 107 3.70 3.20 0.88
C VAL A 107 4.73 4.29 1.13
N HIS A 108 4.81 5.22 0.19
CA HIS A 108 5.54 6.48 0.25
C HIS A 108 7.02 6.27 0.64
N ARG A 109 7.46 6.76 1.80
CA ARG A 109 8.85 6.67 2.26
C ARG A 109 9.38 5.23 2.32
N ALA A 110 8.51 4.24 2.42
CA ALA A 110 8.95 2.85 2.39
C ALA A 110 9.69 2.46 1.09
N ILE A 111 9.56 3.25 0.01
CA ILE A 111 10.34 3.08 -1.23
C ILE A 111 11.81 3.42 -1.02
N ILE A 112 12.13 4.33 -0.10
CA ILE A 112 13.47 4.91 0.04
C ILE A 112 14.41 3.91 0.72
N ILE A 113 15.53 3.66 0.06
CA ILE A 113 16.68 2.95 0.62
C ILE A 113 17.95 3.52 0.00
N PRO A 114 19.05 3.66 0.74
CA PRO A 114 20.31 4.09 0.16
C PRO A 114 20.76 3.13 -0.95
N PRO A 115 21.18 3.65 -2.12
CA PRO A 115 21.53 2.83 -3.27
C PRO A 115 22.57 1.75 -2.94
N ASN A 116 22.39 0.56 -3.48
CA ASN A 116 23.27 -0.60 -3.33
C ASN A 116 23.41 -1.15 -1.88
N THR A 117 22.63 -0.67 -0.91
CA THR A 117 22.68 -1.20 0.47
C THR A 117 21.88 -2.49 0.62
N TRP A 118 20.84 -2.65 -0.20
CA TRP A 118 20.03 -3.87 -0.24
C TRP A 118 19.40 -4.07 -1.65
N PRO A 119 20.16 -4.59 -2.63
CA PRO A 119 19.71 -4.72 -4.02
C PRO A 119 18.42 -5.54 -4.19
N TRP A 120 18.19 -6.52 -3.31
CA TRP A 120 16.94 -7.28 -3.32
C TRP A 120 15.73 -6.39 -2.99
N TYR A 121 15.86 -5.48 -2.00
CA TYR A 121 14.79 -4.56 -1.65
C TYR A 121 14.53 -3.51 -2.75
N GLU A 122 15.57 -3.04 -3.43
CA GLU A 122 15.42 -2.16 -4.60
C GLU A 122 14.62 -2.85 -5.72
N LYS A 123 14.82 -4.15 -5.92
CA LYS A 123 13.98 -4.96 -6.83
C LYS A 123 12.56 -5.14 -6.27
N LEU A 124 12.41 -5.32 -4.96
CA LEU A 124 11.11 -5.44 -4.31
C LEU A 124 10.27 -4.19 -4.54
N VAL A 125 10.81 -3.00 -4.36
CA VAL A 125 10.08 -1.75 -4.60
C VAL A 125 9.96 -1.43 -6.10
N GLY A 126 10.84 -1.95 -6.94
CA GLY A 126 10.80 -1.86 -8.39
C GLY A 126 11.36 -0.57 -8.97
N ARG A 127 11.60 0.43 -8.16
CA ARG A 127 12.22 1.71 -8.49
C ARG A 127 13.10 2.17 -7.34
N SER A 128 14.23 2.81 -7.65
CA SER A 128 15.09 3.40 -6.64
C SER A 128 14.83 4.90 -6.57
N PHE A 129 14.52 5.38 -5.38
CA PHE A 129 14.32 6.80 -5.11
C PHE A 129 15.59 7.60 -5.44
N LYS A 130 15.44 8.73 -6.09
CA LYS A 130 16.52 9.64 -6.44
C LYS A 130 16.41 10.94 -5.63
N ILE A 131 15.30 11.64 -5.78
CA ILE A 131 14.99 12.92 -5.17
C ILE A 131 13.49 13.22 -5.33
N HIS A 132 13.00 14.28 -4.72
CA HIS A 132 11.69 14.85 -5.03
C HIS A 132 11.74 16.38 -4.95
N PRO A 133 10.94 17.12 -5.72
CA PRO A 133 10.72 18.55 -5.53
C PRO A 133 9.95 18.83 -4.24
N MET A 134 9.79 20.10 -3.87
CA MET A 134 8.89 20.49 -2.78
C MET A 134 7.47 20.00 -3.08
N LEU A 135 6.69 19.74 -2.03
CA LEU A 135 5.29 19.34 -2.14
C LEU A 135 4.51 20.30 -3.05
N GLN A 136 3.82 19.74 -4.04
CA GLN A 136 3.03 20.49 -5.02
C GLN A 136 1.76 19.73 -5.39
N THR A 137 0.74 20.51 -5.81
CA THR A 137 -0.46 19.97 -6.46
C THR A 137 -0.14 19.65 -7.92
N ALA A 138 -0.59 18.50 -8.39
CA ALA A 138 -0.45 18.07 -9.77
C ALA A 138 -1.68 17.31 -10.26
N VAL A 139 -1.70 16.99 -11.56
CA VAL A 139 -2.69 16.09 -12.16
C VAL A 139 -2.12 14.67 -12.17
N VAL A 140 -2.83 13.73 -11.59
CA VAL A 140 -2.52 12.30 -11.65
C VAL A 140 -3.47 11.62 -12.62
N HIS A 141 -2.92 10.82 -13.53
CA HIS A 141 -3.67 10.03 -14.49
C HIS A 141 -3.79 8.58 -14.03
N VAL A 142 -4.99 8.03 -14.07
CA VAL A 142 -5.22 6.59 -13.97
C VAL A 142 -4.83 5.96 -15.30
N VAL A 143 -3.79 5.10 -15.30
CA VAL A 143 -3.29 4.43 -16.51
C VAL A 143 -3.68 2.95 -16.59
N ASP A 144 -3.93 2.31 -15.44
CA ASP A 144 -4.56 0.97 -15.38
C ASP A 144 -5.84 1.03 -14.54
N ASN A 145 -6.95 1.32 -15.18
CA ASN A 145 -8.28 1.36 -14.57
C ASN A 145 -8.88 -0.03 -14.28
N LYS A 146 -8.19 -1.10 -14.61
CA LYS A 146 -8.60 -2.49 -14.32
C LYS A 146 -8.02 -2.99 -13.01
N PHE A 147 -7.06 -2.28 -12.45
CA PHE A 147 -6.42 -2.65 -11.21
C PHE A 147 -7.21 -2.10 -10.00
N PRO A 148 -7.44 -2.88 -8.93
CA PRO A 148 -8.31 -2.47 -7.82
C PRO A 148 -7.96 -1.15 -7.16
N ALA A 149 -6.67 -0.78 -7.11
CA ALA A 149 -6.24 0.50 -6.55
C ALA A 149 -6.64 1.73 -7.39
N ALA A 150 -7.21 1.52 -8.59
CA ALA A 150 -7.73 2.57 -9.43
C ALA A 150 -9.27 2.71 -9.36
N PHE A 151 -9.95 1.76 -8.70
CA PHE A 151 -11.42 1.77 -8.66
C PHE A 151 -11.95 2.95 -7.87
N GLY A 152 -12.92 3.68 -8.45
CA GLY A 152 -13.49 4.87 -7.85
C GLY A 152 -12.62 6.13 -7.94
N LEU A 153 -11.42 6.06 -8.53
CA LEU A 153 -10.65 7.25 -8.84
C LEU A 153 -11.13 7.87 -10.17
N PRO A 154 -11.17 9.21 -10.28
CA PRO A 154 -11.40 9.86 -11.56
C PRO A 154 -10.23 9.58 -12.51
N ALA A 155 -10.48 9.50 -13.81
CA ALA A 155 -9.44 9.27 -14.83
C ALA A 155 -8.29 10.31 -14.76
N ARG A 156 -8.63 11.52 -14.28
CA ARG A 156 -7.70 12.61 -13.95
C ARG A 156 -7.98 13.07 -12.54
N TRP A 157 -7.02 12.89 -11.64
CA TRP A 157 -7.13 13.17 -10.22
C TRP A 157 -6.24 14.37 -9.85
N ILE A 158 -6.80 15.41 -9.27
CA ILE A 158 -6.02 16.52 -8.71
C ILE A 158 -5.55 16.12 -7.32
N TRP A 159 -4.24 16.08 -7.13
CA TRP A 159 -3.64 15.61 -5.90
C TRP A 159 -2.41 16.41 -5.52
N SER A 160 -2.09 16.48 -4.24
CA SER A 160 -0.88 17.15 -3.72
C SER A 160 -0.01 16.15 -2.98
N ASP A 161 1.22 15.99 -3.41
CA ASP A 161 2.18 15.10 -2.75
C ASP A 161 3.63 15.53 -3.04
N GLU A 162 4.59 14.76 -2.53
CA GLU A 162 5.98 14.78 -2.94
C GLU A 162 6.14 13.90 -4.18
N TRP A 163 6.42 14.51 -5.33
CA TRP A 163 6.56 13.78 -6.60
C TRP A 163 7.95 13.18 -6.71
N TYR A 164 8.11 11.92 -6.28
CA TYR A 164 9.39 11.22 -6.23
C TYR A 164 9.93 10.95 -7.63
N GLU A 165 11.16 11.42 -7.91
CA GLU A 165 11.93 10.98 -9.08
C GLU A 165 12.60 9.63 -8.78
N PHE A 166 12.61 8.75 -9.78
CA PHE A 166 13.13 7.40 -9.66
C PHE A 166 14.20 7.08 -10.69
N THR A 167 15.04 6.09 -10.34
CA THR A 167 15.89 5.35 -11.28
C THR A 167 15.46 3.89 -11.32
N ASN A 168 15.93 3.14 -12.33
CA ASN A 168 15.66 1.71 -12.44
C ASN A 168 16.96 0.92 -12.67
N PRO A 169 17.87 0.86 -11.68
CA PRO A 169 19.20 0.26 -11.83
C PRO A 169 19.14 -1.25 -12.09
N HIS A 170 18.06 -1.91 -11.73
CA HIS A 170 17.88 -3.35 -11.88
C HIS A 170 16.99 -3.75 -13.06
N ASN A 171 16.55 -2.78 -13.89
CA ASN A 171 15.60 -3.01 -14.99
C ASN A 171 14.36 -3.81 -14.56
N THR A 172 13.89 -3.55 -13.32
CA THR A 172 12.71 -4.26 -12.77
C THR A 172 11.46 -3.87 -13.54
N PRO A 173 10.75 -4.82 -14.16
CA PRO A 173 9.49 -4.53 -14.83
C PRO A 173 8.41 -4.22 -13.79
N ILE A 174 7.66 -3.16 -14.02
CA ILE A 174 6.49 -2.79 -13.22
C ILE A 174 5.30 -2.56 -14.14
N VAL A 175 4.08 -2.64 -13.58
CA VAL A 175 2.85 -2.24 -14.25
C VAL A 175 2.33 -0.99 -13.56
N PRO A 176 2.45 0.21 -14.18
CA PRO A 176 1.94 1.44 -13.60
C PRO A 176 0.42 1.42 -13.45
N VAL A 177 -0.08 1.94 -12.32
CA VAL A 177 -1.51 2.17 -12.05
C VAL A 177 -1.82 3.66 -12.17
N LEU A 178 -0.94 4.49 -11.61
CA LEU A 178 -1.06 5.96 -11.63
C LEU A 178 0.23 6.57 -12.16
N ASN A 179 0.10 7.58 -13.03
CA ASN A 179 1.19 8.45 -13.46
C ASN A 179 0.86 9.90 -13.10
N VAL A 180 1.85 10.66 -12.63
CA VAL A 180 1.69 12.11 -12.50
C VAL A 180 2.01 12.80 -13.81
N ASP A 181 1.20 13.80 -14.18
CA ASP A 181 1.47 14.69 -15.32
C ASP A 181 2.48 15.76 -14.91
N GLU A 182 3.73 15.54 -15.29
CA GLU A 182 4.83 16.43 -14.92
C GLU A 182 4.67 17.84 -15.50
N SER A 183 3.88 18.04 -16.56
CA SER A 183 3.56 19.36 -17.09
C SER A 183 2.63 20.18 -16.18
N SER A 184 2.01 19.54 -15.17
CA SER A 184 1.07 20.19 -14.26
C SER A 184 1.70 20.72 -12.97
N TYR A 185 3.01 20.53 -12.77
CA TYR A 185 3.77 21.05 -11.64
C TYR A 185 5.19 21.43 -12.07
N ASP A 186 5.97 22.04 -11.18
CA ASP A 186 7.37 22.42 -11.45
C ASP A 186 8.33 21.39 -10.82
N PRO A 187 8.91 20.46 -11.61
CA PRO A 187 9.82 19.45 -11.07
C PRO A 187 11.13 20.03 -10.55
N THR A 188 11.47 21.26 -10.94
CA THR A 188 12.72 21.94 -10.53
C THR A 188 12.58 22.75 -9.25
N LYS A 189 11.36 22.90 -8.72
CA LYS A 189 11.09 23.63 -7.49
C LYS A 189 11.54 22.83 -6.26
N ILE A 190 12.81 22.93 -5.93
CA ILE A 190 13.49 22.15 -4.90
C ILE A 190 14.31 23.06 -3.95
N TRP A 191 14.81 22.49 -2.85
CA TRP A 191 15.61 23.23 -1.87
C TRP A 191 16.94 23.70 -2.44
N PRO A 192 17.47 24.85 -1.95
CA PRO A 192 18.75 25.38 -2.41
C PRO A 192 19.89 24.34 -2.31
N GLY A 193 20.71 24.26 -3.36
CA GLY A 193 21.84 23.31 -3.44
C GLY A 193 21.48 21.88 -3.87
N GLN A 194 20.21 21.61 -4.14
CA GLN A 194 19.76 20.34 -4.72
C GLN A 194 19.32 20.53 -6.17
N VAL A 195 19.28 19.43 -6.94
CA VAL A 195 18.87 19.44 -8.34
C VAL A 195 17.89 18.29 -8.59
N ALA A 196 16.68 18.64 -8.98
CA ALA A 196 15.68 17.73 -9.52
C ALA A 196 15.53 18.03 -11.04
N THR A 197 15.33 17.00 -11.83
CA THR A 197 15.29 17.10 -13.29
C THR A 197 13.97 16.66 -13.89
N GLY A 198 13.10 16.08 -13.05
CA GLY A 198 11.89 15.43 -13.49
C GLY A 198 12.14 14.07 -14.16
N MET A 199 11.07 13.42 -14.56
CA MET A 199 11.05 12.13 -15.24
C MET A 199 10.38 12.19 -16.62
N GLY A 200 9.76 13.33 -16.96
CA GLY A 200 9.05 13.54 -18.21
C GLY A 200 7.70 12.82 -18.24
N LYS A 201 7.37 12.22 -19.38
CA LYS A 201 6.03 11.62 -19.61
C LYS A 201 5.83 10.28 -18.88
N ASP A 202 6.89 9.58 -18.57
CA ASP A 202 6.84 8.28 -17.88
C ASP A 202 7.19 8.47 -16.41
N HIS A 203 6.20 8.92 -15.63
CA HIS A 203 6.39 9.24 -14.23
C HIS A 203 5.37 8.47 -13.36
N PRO A 204 5.61 7.16 -13.15
CA PRO A 204 4.72 6.35 -12.32
C PRO A 204 4.81 6.78 -10.85
N VAL A 205 3.64 6.96 -10.21
CA VAL A 205 3.51 7.25 -8.77
C VAL A 205 2.81 6.13 -8.02
N SER A 206 2.25 5.15 -8.75
CA SER A 206 1.77 3.89 -8.17
C SER A 206 1.87 2.78 -9.21
N TRP A 207 2.25 1.58 -8.77
CA TRP A 207 2.43 0.41 -9.63
C TRP A 207 2.30 -0.90 -8.86
N TYR A 208 2.21 -2.00 -9.60
CA TYR A 208 2.29 -3.34 -9.05
C TYR A 208 3.20 -4.23 -9.90
N HIS A 209 3.70 -5.28 -9.31
CA HIS A 209 4.49 -6.31 -9.96
C HIS A 209 4.61 -7.55 -9.07
N ARG A 210 5.43 -8.50 -9.49
CA ARG A 210 5.78 -9.67 -8.69
C ARG A 210 7.28 -9.70 -8.44
N VAL A 211 7.64 -10.12 -7.22
CA VAL A 211 9.02 -10.40 -6.84
C VAL A 211 9.06 -11.78 -6.21
N ASP A 212 9.92 -12.64 -6.73
CA ASP A 212 9.94 -14.06 -6.38
C ASP A 212 8.53 -14.66 -6.53
N GLN A 213 7.93 -15.15 -5.46
CA GLN A 213 6.55 -15.67 -5.48
C GLN A 213 5.51 -14.67 -4.95
N GLY A 214 5.97 -13.52 -4.40
CA GLY A 214 5.13 -12.51 -3.78
C GLY A 214 4.51 -11.54 -4.79
N ARG A 215 3.34 -10.98 -4.43
CA ARG A 215 2.73 -9.81 -5.06
C ARG A 215 3.18 -8.54 -4.35
N VAL A 216 3.53 -7.53 -5.11
CA VAL A 216 3.96 -6.25 -4.56
C VAL A 216 3.14 -5.12 -5.18
N PHE A 217 2.46 -4.36 -4.34
CA PHE A 217 1.83 -3.11 -4.69
C PHE A 217 2.60 -1.96 -4.08
N VAL A 218 2.85 -0.91 -4.85
CA VAL A 218 3.62 0.26 -4.44
C VAL A 218 2.84 1.51 -4.75
N THR A 219 2.79 2.44 -3.80
CA THR A 219 2.34 3.81 -4.02
C THR A 219 3.33 4.78 -3.41
N ALA A 220 3.80 5.73 -4.21
CA ALA A 220 4.64 6.83 -3.77
C ALA A 220 3.85 7.94 -3.06
N LEU A 221 2.52 7.88 -3.14
CA LEU A 221 1.62 8.80 -2.43
C LEU A 221 1.57 8.45 -0.94
N GLY A 222 1.33 9.44 -0.08
CA GLY A 222 1.13 9.17 1.35
C GLY A 222 1.96 10.02 2.31
N HIS A 223 2.46 11.19 1.88
CA HIS A 223 3.26 12.08 2.71
C HIS A 223 2.46 12.73 3.84
N ASP A 224 1.34 13.37 3.50
CA ASP A 224 0.60 14.22 4.45
C ASP A 224 -0.42 13.42 5.28
N VAL A 225 -0.60 13.84 6.53
CA VAL A 225 -1.54 13.23 7.48
C VAL A 225 -2.99 13.25 6.98
N ASN A 226 -3.39 14.28 6.25
CA ASN A 226 -4.76 14.44 5.77
C ASN A 226 -5.11 13.45 4.65
N MET A 227 -4.13 12.90 3.95
CA MET A 227 -4.35 11.86 2.95
C MET A 227 -5.03 10.63 3.55
N TYR A 228 -4.66 10.28 4.78
CA TYR A 228 -5.26 9.14 5.50
C TYR A 228 -6.69 9.39 5.98
N ARG A 229 -7.29 10.56 5.66
CA ARG A 229 -8.72 10.88 5.83
C ARG A 229 -9.46 11.02 4.50
N ASP A 230 -8.73 11.12 3.40
CA ASP A 230 -9.30 11.29 2.07
C ASP A 230 -9.88 9.97 1.54
N PRO A 231 -11.18 9.92 1.15
CA PRO A 231 -11.81 8.68 0.73
C PRO A 231 -11.26 8.12 -0.57
N GLN A 232 -10.76 8.96 -1.49
CA GLN A 232 -10.16 8.50 -2.76
C GLN A 232 -8.79 7.87 -2.50
N TYR A 233 -7.95 8.50 -1.67
CA TYR A 233 -6.68 7.92 -1.26
C TYR A 233 -6.88 6.60 -0.49
N LEU A 234 -7.84 6.55 0.43
CA LEU A 234 -8.15 5.34 1.18
C LEU A 234 -8.69 4.22 0.28
N SER A 235 -9.48 4.55 -0.74
CA SER A 235 -9.92 3.58 -1.75
C SER A 235 -8.74 3.04 -2.57
N HIS A 236 -7.82 3.92 -2.99
CA HIS A 236 -6.58 3.54 -3.66
C HIS A 236 -5.74 2.59 -2.81
N LEU A 237 -5.48 2.94 -1.57
CA LEU A 237 -4.70 2.12 -0.64
C LEU A 237 -5.37 0.77 -0.38
N LEU A 238 -6.69 0.77 -0.10
CA LEU A 238 -7.47 -0.45 0.13
C LEU A 238 -7.44 -1.39 -1.08
N GLY A 239 -7.59 -0.86 -2.30
CA GLY A 239 -7.53 -1.66 -3.53
C GLY A 239 -6.19 -2.36 -3.71
N GLY A 240 -5.08 -1.66 -3.43
CA GLY A 240 -3.73 -2.22 -3.43
C GLY A 240 -3.53 -3.28 -2.35
N VAL A 241 -3.99 -3.01 -1.13
CA VAL A 241 -3.96 -3.97 0.00
C VAL A 241 -4.78 -5.21 -0.33
N TYR A 242 -6.00 -5.05 -0.84
CA TYR A 242 -6.88 -6.16 -1.20
C TYR A 242 -6.26 -7.06 -2.26
N TRP A 243 -5.71 -6.48 -3.32
CA TRP A 243 -5.03 -7.25 -4.37
C TRP A 243 -3.77 -7.95 -3.81
N ALA A 244 -2.95 -7.26 -3.05
CA ALA A 244 -1.77 -7.87 -2.45
C ALA A 244 -2.16 -9.06 -1.57
N ALA A 245 -3.14 -8.91 -0.68
CA ALA A 245 -3.58 -9.95 0.25
C ALA A 245 -4.23 -11.14 -0.45
N THR A 246 -5.07 -10.91 -1.47
CA THR A 246 -5.95 -11.94 -2.04
C THR A 246 -5.59 -12.39 -3.46
N GLY A 247 -4.88 -11.58 -4.22
CA GLY A 247 -4.63 -11.77 -5.66
C GLY A 247 -5.88 -11.59 -6.53
N LYS A 248 -6.94 -10.98 -5.98
CA LYS A 248 -8.25 -10.82 -6.63
C LYS A 248 -8.55 -9.35 -6.95
N GLY A 249 -9.66 -9.11 -7.63
CA GLY A 249 -10.23 -7.79 -7.90
C GLY A 249 -9.77 -7.16 -9.22
N GLN A 250 -8.69 -7.63 -9.83
CA GLN A 250 -8.27 -7.13 -11.14
C GLN A 250 -9.29 -7.56 -12.22
N LEU A 251 -9.77 -6.60 -13.03
CA LEU A 251 -10.69 -6.87 -14.11
C LEU A 251 -9.98 -7.60 -15.26
N LYS A 252 -10.65 -8.59 -15.83
CA LYS A 252 -10.15 -9.30 -17.00
C LYS A 252 -10.30 -8.44 -18.27
N GLN A 253 -9.56 -8.80 -19.31
CA GLN A 253 -9.69 -8.15 -20.59
C GLN A 253 -11.12 -8.31 -21.12
N GLY A 254 -11.82 -7.19 -21.41
CA GLY A 254 -13.23 -7.16 -21.84
C GLY A 254 -14.25 -6.94 -20.72
N GLU A 255 -13.89 -7.07 -19.47
CA GLU A 255 -14.74 -6.61 -18.35
C GLU A 255 -14.70 -5.08 -18.27
N ARG A 256 -15.86 -4.46 -18.05
CA ARG A 256 -15.98 -3.00 -17.85
C ARG A 256 -16.17 -2.71 -16.37
N ASP A 257 -15.50 -1.69 -15.88
CA ASP A 257 -15.89 -1.06 -14.65
C ASP A 257 -17.23 -0.33 -14.90
N LEU A 258 -18.29 -0.81 -14.28
CA LEU A 258 -19.64 -0.23 -14.39
C LEU A 258 -19.84 0.98 -13.46
N SER A 259 -18.81 1.39 -12.72
CA SER A 259 -18.83 2.55 -11.80
C SER A 259 -18.43 3.88 -12.46
N GLN A 260 -18.13 3.87 -13.79
CA GLN A 260 -17.82 5.07 -14.56
C GLN A 260 -18.97 5.53 -15.42
#